data_9ea7bdf25e6065bf131fc7bf91d7e31e
#
_entry.id   9ea7bdf25e6065bf131fc7bf91d7e31e
#
_cell.length_a   1.000
_cell.length_b   1.000
_cell.length_c   1.000
_cell.angle_alpha   90.00
_cell.angle_beta   90.00
_cell.angle_gamma   90.00
#
_symmetry.space_group_name_H-M   'P 1'
#
loop_
_entity.id
_entity.type
_entity.pdbx_description
1 polymer ?
#
loop_
_entity_poly.entity_id
_entity_poly.type
_entity_poly.pdbx_seq_one_letter_code
_entity_poly.pdbx_strand_id
1 'polypeptide(L)'
;MKQQYYKIAQQVFSLGYEPALAEQLVPMLKPYEPFEIEASETTFNLHILVGDTALPASFASEYTQDEEGQVIKSGHLGDGSKVFGYEFGAELAVMQCSSDYRQAELRMDTNLCKAAIDTSLMLLFALTTANQGILLFHSSTVVWKGKAYMFLGKSGTGKSTHSYLWLKHIAGTHLLNDDNPVVRIDADGKPIVCGSPWSGKTPCYRNEEYPLGAIVQLQQAPKNQIFKSSVLEAYAAITASISSKRWEKDLANGIHASVEAILQQRPVYLLKCLPDQDAAQLCWRTIAKYSFVDDVKSIIDEGRPVVLPVNGNSMLPFIYGGEKVELHPLPTKLHKGDIVLAKVKEGYPVIHRIVWIEGEEITLEGDGNLGFQEHCQLKDVIAQATFVILDSDPKKGLSCRTLTTDLDLSRWLTWWKLPLFVRRVLLKLCKMRHHIKNVE
;
A
#
# COMPACT_ATOMS: atom_id res chain seq x y z
N MET A 1 -2.46 33.52 24.56
CA MET A 1 -2.19 32.10 24.26
C MET A 1 -1.91 31.99 22.78
N LYS A 2 -0.83 31.33 22.36
CA LYS A 2 -0.53 30.99 20.96
C LYS A 2 -1.19 29.66 20.63
N GLN A 3 -1.71 29.49 19.43
CA GLN A 3 -2.36 28.26 18.99
C GLN A 3 -1.85 27.91 17.58
N GLN A 4 -1.48 26.65 17.37
CA GLN A 4 -1.05 26.09 16.09
C GLN A 4 -1.98 24.94 15.71
N TYR A 5 -2.23 24.79 14.42
CA TYR A 5 -3.16 23.81 13.88
C TYR A 5 -2.45 22.85 12.94
N TYR A 6 -2.76 21.59 13.04
CA TYR A 6 -2.14 20.51 12.27
C TYR A 6 -3.20 19.60 11.66
N LYS A 7 -2.91 19.06 10.47
CA LYS A 7 -3.80 18.13 9.78
C LYS A 7 -3.07 16.84 9.42
N ILE A 8 -3.56 15.70 9.94
CA ILE A 8 -3.04 14.36 9.66
C ILE A 8 -4.22 13.48 9.26
N ALA A 9 -4.12 12.72 8.16
CA ALA A 9 -5.15 11.78 7.70
C ALA A 9 -6.57 12.41 7.69
N GLN A 10 -6.66 13.65 7.21
CA GLN A 10 -7.89 14.48 7.16
C GLN A 10 -8.42 14.94 8.53
N GLN A 11 -7.76 14.64 9.65
CA GLN A 11 -8.14 15.09 10.99
C GLN A 11 -7.33 16.32 11.41
N VAL A 12 -8.00 17.32 11.92
CA VAL A 12 -7.40 18.57 12.39
C VAL A 12 -7.33 18.57 13.91
N PHE A 13 -6.19 18.97 14.46
CA PHE A 13 -6.06 19.20 15.89
C PHE A 13 -5.25 20.49 16.16
N SER A 14 -5.36 21.01 17.36
CA SER A 14 -4.60 22.19 17.73
C SER A 14 -3.77 21.97 18.99
N LEU A 15 -2.66 22.73 19.04
CA LEU A 15 -1.77 22.83 20.18
C LEU A 15 -1.74 24.28 20.66
N GLY A 16 -2.20 24.49 21.90
CA GLY A 16 -2.20 25.78 22.56
C GLY A 16 -1.10 25.90 23.62
N TYR A 17 -0.46 27.06 23.74
CA TYR A 17 0.57 27.32 24.76
C TYR A 17 0.77 28.82 25.03
N GLU A 18 1.33 29.16 26.18
CA GLU A 18 1.71 30.53 26.49
C GLU A 18 2.91 30.98 25.63
N PRO A 19 2.91 32.22 25.12
CA PRO A 19 3.99 32.71 24.26
C PRO A 19 5.39 32.57 24.86
N ALA A 20 5.52 32.61 26.19
CA ALA A 20 6.80 32.44 26.89
C ALA A 20 7.41 31.03 26.67
N LEU A 21 6.64 30.03 26.33
CA LEU A 21 7.10 28.66 26.06
C LEU A 21 7.58 28.46 24.61
N ALA A 22 7.39 29.43 23.74
CA ALA A 22 7.67 29.31 22.31
C ALA A 22 9.13 28.94 22.02
N GLU A 23 10.11 29.50 22.75
CA GLU A 23 11.53 29.23 22.56
C GLU A 23 11.88 27.74 22.76
N GLN A 24 11.25 27.06 23.73
CA GLN A 24 11.43 25.64 23.98
C GLN A 24 10.59 24.76 23.01
N LEU A 25 9.36 25.19 22.71
CA LEU A 25 8.42 24.37 21.92
C LEU A 25 8.73 24.34 20.43
N VAL A 26 9.14 25.47 19.82
CA VAL A 26 9.37 25.54 18.37
C VAL A 26 10.34 24.46 17.88
N PRO A 27 11.50 24.24 18.52
CA PRO A 27 12.39 23.14 18.10
C PRO A 27 11.77 21.74 18.26
N MET A 28 10.94 21.52 19.30
CA MET A 28 10.28 20.24 19.55
C MET A 28 9.17 19.95 18.53
N LEU A 29 8.52 20.99 18.02
CA LEU A 29 7.42 20.90 17.04
C LEU A 29 7.89 20.87 15.59
N LYS A 30 9.19 20.94 15.31
CA LYS A 30 9.74 20.84 13.95
C LYS A 30 9.23 19.63 13.14
N PRO A 31 9.06 18.42 13.71
CA PRO A 31 8.46 17.29 13.01
C PRO A 31 7.03 17.54 12.52
N TYR A 32 6.31 18.47 13.13
CA TYR A 32 4.92 18.79 12.80
C TYR A 32 4.79 19.87 11.70
N GLU A 33 5.85 20.62 11.38
CA GLU A 33 5.81 21.66 10.35
C GLU A 33 5.19 21.23 9.00
N PRO A 34 5.46 20.03 8.45
CA PRO A 34 4.84 19.62 7.19
C PRO A 34 3.33 19.40 7.27
N PHE A 35 2.77 19.33 8.47
CA PHE A 35 1.36 19.09 8.77
C PHE A 35 0.63 20.37 9.23
N GLU A 36 1.33 21.50 9.36
CA GLU A 36 0.76 22.77 9.82
C GLU A 36 -0.22 23.34 8.80
N ILE A 37 -1.35 23.85 9.29
CA ILE A 37 -2.42 24.45 8.49
C ILE A 37 -2.89 25.76 9.14
N GLU A 38 -3.70 26.54 8.43
CA GLU A 38 -4.44 27.65 9.01
C GLU A 38 -5.49 27.18 10.01
N ALA A 39 -5.95 28.11 10.85
CA ALA A 39 -6.98 27.83 11.87
C ALA A 39 -8.23 27.18 11.25
N SER A 40 -8.68 26.10 11.84
CA SER A 40 -9.82 25.31 11.37
C SER A 40 -10.54 24.65 12.55
N GLU A 41 -11.71 24.06 12.29
CA GLU A 41 -12.42 23.22 13.25
C GLU A 41 -11.57 21.99 13.61
N THR A 42 -11.50 21.67 14.90
CA THR A 42 -10.60 20.65 15.42
C THR A 42 -11.32 19.41 15.93
N THR A 43 -10.70 18.25 15.73
CA THR A 43 -11.12 16.97 16.33
C THR A 43 -10.79 16.95 17.82
N PHE A 44 -9.62 17.48 18.20
CA PHE A 44 -9.24 17.68 19.61
C PHE A 44 -8.27 18.88 19.76
N ASN A 45 -8.15 19.35 21.01
CA ASN A 45 -7.26 20.44 21.38
C ASN A 45 -6.38 20.00 22.56
N LEU A 46 -5.08 20.27 22.49
CA LEU A 46 -4.15 20.08 23.59
C LEU A 46 -3.56 21.42 24.03
N HIS A 47 -3.65 21.75 25.30
CA HIS A 47 -3.03 22.90 25.90
C HIS A 47 -1.81 22.49 26.72
N ILE A 48 -0.66 23.08 26.46
CA ILE A 48 0.57 22.88 27.23
C ILE A 48 0.66 23.94 28.32
N LEU A 49 0.83 23.49 29.54
CA LEU A 49 0.92 24.31 30.75
C LEU A 49 2.17 23.91 31.55
N VAL A 50 2.79 24.90 32.19
CA VAL A 50 3.82 24.67 33.23
C VAL A 50 3.12 24.63 34.57
N GLY A 51 3.34 23.58 35.35
CA GLY A 51 2.68 23.44 36.65
C GLY A 51 2.99 22.12 37.36
N ASP A 52 2.21 21.82 38.37
CA ASP A 52 2.33 20.60 39.15
C ASP A 52 2.10 19.34 38.28
N THR A 53 3.04 18.42 38.34
CA THR A 53 3.05 17.16 37.59
C THR A 53 2.61 15.96 38.45
N ALA A 54 2.14 16.20 39.67
CA ALA A 54 1.59 15.14 40.52
C ALA A 54 0.25 14.65 39.97
N LEU A 55 0.02 13.34 40.06
CA LEU A 55 -1.29 12.78 39.76
C LEU A 55 -2.33 13.32 40.75
N PRO A 56 -3.54 13.71 40.31
CA PRO A 56 -4.58 14.16 41.19
C PRO A 56 -4.90 13.16 42.32
N ALA A 57 -5.17 13.64 43.53
CA ALA A 57 -5.46 12.77 44.69
C ALA A 57 -6.64 11.80 44.47
N SER A 58 -7.60 12.20 43.62
CA SER A 58 -8.76 11.37 43.22
C SER A 58 -8.53 10.48 42.02
N PHE A 59 -7.27 10.34 41.55
CA PHE A 59 -6.93 9.49 40.40
C PHE A 59 -7.20 8.02 40.72
N ALA A 60 -8.07 7.39 39.92
CA ALA A 60 -8.30 5.96 39.94
C ALA A 60 -7.57 5.30 38.76
N SER A 61 -6.51 4.55 39.06
CA SER A 61 -5.70 3.87 38.03
C SER A 61 -6.46 2.73 37.38
N GLU A 62 -6.44 2.68 36.04
CA GLU A 62 -7.01 1.59 35.24
C GLU A 62 -5.91 0.70 34.64
N TYR A 63 -4.81 1.30 34.19
CA TYR A 63 -3.75 0.58 33.49
C TYR A 63 -2.41 1.29 33.67
N THR A 64 -1.34 0.49 33.74
CA THR A 64 0.03 0.99 33.74
C THR A 64 0.81 0.21 32.68
N GLN A 65 1.46 0.93 31.79
CA GLN A 65 2.42 0.42 30.81
C GLN A 65 3.82 0.82 31.27
N ASP A 66 4.75 -0.12 31.27
CA ASP A 66 6.18 0.13 31.53
C ASP A 66 6.98 -0.54 30.42
N GLU A 67 7.59 0.27 29.58
CA GLU A 67 8.46 -0.17 28.49
C GLU A 67 9.80 0.55 28.57
N GLU A 68 10.84 -0.20 28.90
CA GLU A 68 12.23 0.30 28.94
C GLU A 68 12.43 1.55 29.81
N GLY A 69 11.68 1.68 30.91
CA GLY A 69 11.75 2.83 31.82
C GLY A 69 10.89 4.04 31.37
N GLN A 70 10.03 3.84 30.41
CA GLN A 70 8.96 4.78 30.05
C GLN A 70 7.64 4.29 30.64
N VAL A 71 7.18 4.93 31.68
CA VAL A 71 5.96 4.55 32.36
C VAL A 71 4.81 5.45 32.00
N ILE A 72 3.71 4.85 31.55
CA ILE A 72 2.44 5.55 31.29
C ILE A 72 1.37 4.97 32.19
N LYS A 73 0.83 5.78 33.08
CA LYS A 73 -0.30 5.42 33.94
C LYS A 73 -1.57 6.05 33.37
N SER A 74 -2.61 5.28 33.15
CA SER A 74 -3.92 5.81 32.72
C SER A 74 -5.01 5.50 33.72
N GLY A 75 -5.97 6.41 33.83
CA GLY A 75 -7.10 6.27 34.72
C GLY A 75 -8.10 7.40 34.53
N HIS A 76 -8.97 7.59 35.53
CA HIS A 76 -10.02 8.60 35.51
C HIS A 76 -10.21 9.26 36.85
N LEU A 77 -10.92 10.40 36.86
CA LEU A 77 -11.39 11.08 38.03
C LEU A 77 -12.89 10.80 38.27
N GLY A 78 -13.39 11.16 39.43
CA GLY A 78 -14.79 10.98 39.81
C GLY A 78 -15.81 11.73 38.93
N ASP A 79 -15.40 12.78 38.23
CA ASP A 79 -16.20 13.55 37.28
C ASP A 79 -16.20 12.94 35.84
N GLY A 80 -15.50 11.82 35.63
CA GLY A 80 -15.39 11.18 34.34
C GLY A 80 -14.23 11.68 33.46
N SER A 81 -13.49 12.70 33.90
CA SER A 81 -12.27 13.16 33.21
C SER A 81 -11.24 12.04 33.18
N LYS A 82 -10.49 11.94 32.06
CA LYS A 82 -9.45 10.97 31.91
C LYS A 82 -8.08 11.57 32.26
N VAL A 83 -7.21 10.77 32.86
CA VAL A 83 -5.88 11.22 33.30
C VAL A 83 -4.82 10.24 32.82
N PHE A 84 -3.71 10.80 32.33
CA PHE A 84 -2.50 10.08 31.95
C PHE A 84 -1.31 10.68 32.68
N GLY A 85 -0.61 9.87 33.46
CA GLY A 85 0.65 10.23 34.06
C GLY A 85 1.81 9.65 33.26
N TYR A 86 2.83 10.45 33.03
CA TYR A 86 4.03 10.07 32.30
C TYR A 86 5.27 10.15 33.19
N GLU A 87 6.08 9.09 33.17
CA GLU A 87 7.40 9.06 33.80
C GLU A 87 8.42 8.63 32.72
N PHE A 88 9.15 9.59 32.17
CA PHE A 88 10.16 9.36 31.15
C PHE A 88 11.55 9.66 31.71
N GLY A 89 12.15 8.67 32.39
CA GLY A 89 13.35 8.86 33.17
C GLY A 89 13.10 9.77 34.37
N ALA A 90 13.76 10.95 34.40
CA ALA A 90 13.54 11.95 35.45
C ALA A 90 12.42 12.95 35.12
N GLU A 91 11.89 12.93 33.90
CA GLU A 91 10.86 13.86 33.45
C GLU A 91 9.46 13.33 33.78
N LEU A 92 8.68 14.16 34.45
CA LEU A 92 7.30 13.86 34.83
C LEU A 92 6.34 14.77 34.09
N ALA A 93 5.19 14.23 33.68
CA ALA A 93 4.12 15.01 33.09
C ALA A 93 2.77 14.40 33.40
N VAL A 94 1.72 15.21 33.40
CA VAL A 94 0.32 14.77 33.61
C VAL A 94 -0.54 15.40 32.55
N MET A 95 -1.26 14.55 31.77
CA MET A 95 -2.31 14.98 30.87
C MET A 95 -3.67 14.68 31.52
N GLN A 96 -4.49 15.70 31.63
CA GLN A 96 -5.91 15.54 31.98
C GLN A 96 -6.77 15.93 30.78
N CYS A 97 -7.75 15.13 30.43
CA CYS A 97 -8.62 15.40 29.30
C CYS A 97 -10.10 15.12 29.62
N SER A 98 -10.98 15.70 28.81
CA SER A 98 -12.41 15.42 28.85
C SER A 98 -12.71 13.93 28.65
N SER A 99 -13.90 13.49 29.07
CA SER A 99 -14.31 12.08 28.92
C SER A 99 -14.33 11.57 27.49
N ASP A 100 -14.47 12.46 26.50
CA ASP A 100 -14.44 12.19 25.06
C ASP A 100 -13.07 12.46 24.39
N TYR A 101 -12.04 12.77 25.19
CA TYR A 101 -10.66 13.06 24.76
C TYR A 101 -10.48 14.30 23.87
N ARG A 102 -11.50 15.14 23.68
CA ARG A 102 -11.45 16.27 22.73
C ARG A 102 -10.79 17.53 23.30
N GLN A 103 -10.76 17.68 24.61
CA GLN A 103 -10.13 18.80 25.30
C GLN A 103 -9.13 18.26 26.29
N ALA A 104 -7.88 18.68 26.18
CA ALA A 104 -6.82 18.18 27.04
C ALA A 104 -5.88 19.30 27.50
N GLU A 105 -5.35 19.17 28.71
CA GLU A 105 -4.29 19.96 29.29
C GLU A 105 -3.12 19.03 29.64
N LEU A 106 -1.93 19.33 29.13
CA LEU A 106 -0.68 18.67 29.48
C LEU A 106 0.14 19.56 30.38
N ARG A 107 0.32 19.15 31.64
CA ARG A 107 1.15 19.85 32.63
C ARG A 107 2.51 19.20 32.69
N MET A 108 3.53 20.04 32.59
CA MET A 108 4.94 19.67 32.69
C MET A 108 5.67 20.64 33.59
N ASP A 109 6.88 20.29 34.01
CA ASP A 109 7.78 21.23 34.71
C ASP A 109 8.29 22.31 33.71
N THR A 110 9.02 23.25 34.22
CA THR A 110 9.64 24.36 33.45
C THR A 110 10.55 23.88 32.31
N ASN A 111 11.14 22.69 32.45
CA ASN A 111 11.81 21.97 31.38
C ASN A 111 10.79 21.09 30.65
N LEU A 112 10.41 21.49 29.43
CA LEU A 112 9.41 20.76 28.67
C LEU A 112 9.93 19.41 28.16
N CYS A 113 9.12 18.37 28.30
CA CYS A 113 9.43 17.02 27.84
C CYS A 113 8.81 16.75 26.45
N LYS A 114 9.66 16.65 25.42
CA LYS A 114 9.19 16.34 24.06
C LYS A 114 8.46 14.99 23.99
N ALA A 115 8.95 13.99 24.69
CA ALA A 115 8.31 12.66 24.70
C ALA A 115 6.88 12.71 25.26
N ALA A 116 6.63 13.52 26.31
CA ALA A 116 5.30 13.71 26.87
C ALA A 116 4.36 14.42 25.89
N ILE A 117 4.87 15.42 25.15
CA ILE A 117 4.11 16.13 24.10
C ILE A 117 3.72 15.17 22.99
N ASP A 118 4.70 14.45 22.41
CA ASP A 118 4.46 13.51 21.31
C ASP A 118 3.50 12.39 21.73
N THR A 119 3.72 11.79 22.91
CA THR A 119 2.85 10.73 23.43
C THR A 119 1.41 11.24 23.69
N SER A 120 1.27 12.44 24.22
CA SER A 120 -0.06 13.05 24.45
C SER A 120 -0.81 13.27 23.14
N LEU A 121 -0.15 13.85 22.14
CA LEU A 121 -0.74 14.07 20.81
C LEU A 121 -1.08 12.73 20.11
N MET A 122 -0.20 11.73 20.19
CA MET A 122 -0.46 10.38 19.66
C MET A 122 -1.66 9.72 20.33
N LEU A 123 -1.75 9.77 21.67
CA LEU A 123 -2.86 9.18 22.42
C LEU A 123 -4.18 9.87 22.08
N LEU A 124 -4.22 11.20 22.12
CA LEU A 124 -5.44 11.96 21.79
C LEU A 124 -5.88 11.68 20.35
N PHE A 125 -4.94 11.67 19.39
CA PHE A 125 -5.24 11.33 18.01
C PHE A 125 -5.83 9.92 17.90
N ALA A 126 -5.17 8.90 18.47
CA ALA A 126 -5.63 7.52 18.41
C ALA A 126 -6.99 7.31 19.08
N LEU A 127 -7.25 7.98 20.23
CA LEU A 127 -8.47 7.81 20.99
C LEU A 127 -9.67 8.57 20.39
N THR A 128 -9.43 9.74 19.78
CA THR A 128 -10.51 10.53 19.17
C THR A 128 -10.89 10.05 17.76
N THR A 129 -10.01 9.30 17.07
CA THR A 129 -10.22 8.92 15.66
C THR A 129 -10.55 7.44 15.44
N ALA A 130 -10.32 6.56 16.43
CA ALA A 130 -10.49 5.10 16.27
C ALA A 130 -11.91 4.68 15.84
N ASN A 131 -12.94 5.39 16.28
CA ASN A 131 -14.32 5.14 15.87
C ASN A 131 -14.74 5.85 14.56
N GLN A 132 -13.80 6.55 13.91
CA GLN A 132 -14.02 7.26 12.65
C GLN A 132 -13.33 6.56 11.47
N GLY A 133 -12.89 5.31 11.63
CA GLY A 133 -12.19 4.58 10.59
C GLY A 133 -10.72 4.99 10.42
N ILE A 134 -10.11 5.61 11.44
CA ILE A 134 -8.73 6.11 11.40
C ILE A 134 -7.95 5.49 12.55
N LEU A 135 -6.88 4.80 12.23
CA LEU A 135 -6.09 4.01 13.17
C LEU A 135 -4.61 4.42 13.12
N LEU A 136 -4.02 4.60 14.29
CA LEU A 136 -2.58 4.79 14.46
C LEU A 136 -1.89 3.43 14.63
N PHE A 137 -0.89 3.15 13.78
CA PHE A 137 -0.18 1.87 13.77
C PHE A 137 1.23 2.02 14.31
N HIS A 138 1.72 1.00 15.00
CA HIS A 138 3.14 0.81 15.25
C HIS A 138 3.74 -0.03 14.13
N SER A 139 4.23 0.64 13.08
CA SER A 139 4.81 0.00 11.90
C SER A 139 5.86 0.86 11.21
N SER A 140 6.78 0.24 10.49
CA SER A 140 7.62 0.93 9.50
C SER A 140 6.99 0.77 8.12
N THR A 141 6.92 1.85 7.35
CA THR A 141 6.14 1.89 6.11
C THR A 141 6.95 2.50 4.98
N VAL A 142 7.03 1.77 3.88
CA VAL A 142 7.65 2.24 2.64
C VAL A 142 6.61 2.41 1.54
N VAL A 143 6.91 3.27 0.58
CA VAL A 143 6.12 3.45 -0.64
C VAL A 143 6.92 2.95 -1.83
N TRP A 144 6.25 2.17 -2.67
CA TRP A 144 6.75 1.73 -3.94
C TRP A 144 5.66 1.79 -5.00
N LYS A 145 5.93 2.47 -6.12
CA LYS A 145 4.98 2.67 -7.23
C LYS A 145 3.58 3.14 -6.77
N GLY A 146 3.56 4.17 -5.95
CA GLY A 146 2.33 4.80 -5.48
C GLY A 146 1.47 3.95 -4.53
N LYS A 147 2.02 2.89 -3.93
CA LYS A 147 1.37 2.06 -2.90
C LYS A 147 2.22 1.97 -1.66
N ALA A 148 1.60 2.01 -0.50
CA ALA A 148 2.25 1.86 0.80
C ALA A 148 2.31 0.39 1.23
N TYR A 149 3.45 -0.04 1.75
CA TYR A 149 3.68 -1.38 2.29
C TYR A 149 4.11 -1.26 3.75
N MET A 150 3.33 -1.86 4.65
CA MET A 150 3.51 -1.73 6.09
C MET A 150 4.16 -2.98 6.67
N PHE A 151 5.20 -2.77 7.48
CA PHE A 151 5.90 -3.84 8.20
C PHE A 151 5.56 -3.78 9.68
N LEU A 152 4.88 -4.82 10.17
CA LEU A 152 4.44 -4.97 11.55
C LEU A 152 5.38 -5.90 12.31
N GLY A 153 5.40 -5.76 13.64
CA GLY A 153 6.13 -6.63 14.56
C GLY A 153 6.42 -5.91 15.88
N LYS A 154 6.75 -6.65 16.90
CA LYS A 154 7.16 -6.10 18.21
C LYS A 154 8.39 -5.19 18.08
N SER A 155 8.65 -4.36 19.07
CA SER A 155 9.91 -3.61 19.15
C SER A 155 11.11 -4.56 19.01
N GLY A 156 12.15 -4.14 18.29
CA GLY A 156 13.33 -4.97 18.03
C GLY A 156 13.17 -6.10 16.99
N THR A 157 11.99 -6.32 16.41
CA THR A 157 11.79 -7.37 15.37
C THR A 157 12.56 -7.10 14.07
N GLY A 158 12.93 -5.83 13.81
CA GLY A 158 13.66 -5.45 12.59
C GLY A 158 12.80 -4.72 11.55
N LYS A 159 11.69 -4.06 11.93
CA LYS A 159 10.82 -3.28 11.03
C LYS A 159 11.63 -2.24 10.22
N SER A 160 12.31 -1.34 10.91
CA SER A 160 13.14 -0.29 10.28
C SER A 160 14.29 -0.88 9.44
N THR A 161 14.89 -1.98 9.89
CA THR A 161 15.91 -2.71 9.13
C THR A 161 15.34 -3.23 7.81
N HIS A 162 14.15 -3.83 7.83
CA HIS A 162 13.52 -4.34 6.61
C HIS A 162 13.11 -3.21 5.65
N SER A 163 12.59 -2.10 6.17
CA SER A 163 12.34 -0.89 5.36
C SER A 163 13.63 -0.37 4.73
N TYR A 164 14.73 -0.30 5.48
CA TYR A 164 16.04 0.12 4.95
C TYR A 164 16.53 -0.82 3.83
N LEU A 165 16.33 -2.13 3.96
CA LEU A 165 16.66 -3.10 2.91
C LEU A 165 15.82 -2.87 1.64
N TRP A 166 14.56 -2.50 1.79
CA TRP A 166 13.73 -2.09 0.64
C TRP A 166 14.27 -0.83 -0.03
N LEU A 167 14.60 0.21 0.75
CA LEU A 167 15.19 1.45 0.22
C LEU A 167 16.48 1.19 -0.55
N LYS A 168 17.31 0.27 -0.06
CA LYS A 168 18.62 -0.03 -0.62
C LYS A 168 18.56 -0.92 -1.86
N HIS A 169 17.63 -1.88 -1.92
CA HIS A 169 17.68 -2.96 -2.91
C HIS A 169 16.49 -2.98 -3.89
N ILE A 170 15.45 -2.15 -3.67
CA ILE A 170 14.28 -2.08 -4.52
C ILE A 170 14.17 -0.67 -5.08
N ALA A 171 14.54 -0.49 -6.34
CA ALA A 171 14.56 0.81 -6.98
C ALA A 171 13.18 1.49 -6.97
N GLY A 172 13.17 2.81 -6.72
CA GLY A 172 11.93 3.61 -6.65
C GLY A 172 11.17 3.50 -5.33
N THR A 173 11.77 2.86 -4.31
CA THR A 173 11.21 2.83 -2.95
C THR A 173 11.62 4.09 -2.18
N HIS A 174 10.70 4.64 -1.40
CA HIS A 174 10.99 5.67 -0.39
C HIS A 174 10.28 5.38 0.93
N LEU A 175 10.80 5.93 2.02
CA LEU A 175 10.21 5.80 3.35
C LEU A 175 9.04 6.79 3.49
N LEU A 176 7.90 6.33 3.99
CA LEU A 176 6.76 7.17 4.34
C LEU A 176 6.76 7.53 5.83
N ASN A 177 6.99 6.54 6.68
CA ASN A 177 7.08 6.69 8.14
C ASN A 177 7.80 5.48 8.74
N ASP A 178 8.58 5.66 9.80
CA ASP A 178 9.36 4.58 10.40
C ASP A 178 8.87 4.11 11.78
N ASP A 179 7.69 4.58 12.24
CA ASP A 179 7.19 4.15 13.56
C ASP A 179 5.66 4.20 13.68
N ASN A 180 5.05 5.36 13.44
CA ASN A 180 3.63 5.55 13.69
C ASN A 180 2.87 6.17 12.49
N PRO A 181 2.75 5.46 11.35
CA PRO A 181 1.88 5.87 10.25
C PRO A 181 0.41 5.76 10.66
N VAL A 182 -0.43 6.50 9.97
CA VAL A 182 -1.89 6.46 10.16
C VAL A 182 -2.53 5.72 8.99
N VAL A 183 -3.49 4.84 9.26
CA VAL A 183 -4.35 4.25 8.24
C VAL A 183 -5.75 4.79 8.39
N ARG A 184 -6.31 5.36 7.34
CA ARG A 184 -7.72 5.77 7.27
C ARG A 184 -8.49 4.94 6.25
N ILE A 185 -9.75 4.67 6.52
CA ILE A 185 -10.67 4.07 5.55
C ILE A 185 -11.37 5.23 4.84
N ASP A 186 -11.24 5.29 3.51
CA ASP A 186 -11.88 6.34 2.72
C ASP A 186 -13.39 6.08 2.52
N ALA A 187 -14.08 6.99 1.83
CA ALA A 187 -15.52 6.89 1.57
C ALA A 187 -15.91 5.66 0.74
N ASP A 188 -14.99 5.12 -0.05
CA ASP A 188 -15.18 3.90 -0.85
C ASP A 188 -14.82 2.62 -0.06
N GLY A 189 -14.48 2.71 1.22
CA GLY A 189 -14.03 1.60 2.06
C GLY A 189 -12.59 1.15 1.80
N LYS A 190 -11.78 1.97 1.09
CA LYS A 190 -10.40 1.62 0.77
C LYS A 190 -9.44 2.12 1.85
N PRO A 191 -8.48 1.28 2.30
CA PRO A 191 -7.47 1.70 3.25
C PRO A 191 -6.39 2.57 2.58
N ILE A 192 -6.21 3.76 3.12
CA ILE A 192 -5.19 4.74 2.73
C ILE A 192 -4.20 4.90 3.88
N VAL A 193 -2.91 4.82 3.59
CA VAL A 193 -1.84 5.00 4.57
C VAL A 193 -1.28 6.40 4.44
N CYS A 194 -1.26 7.12 5.56
CA CYS A 194 -0.81 8.50 5.67
C CYS A 194 0.47 8.56 6.51
N GLY A 195 1.39 9.42 6.11
CA GLY A 195 2.52 9.79 6.95
C GLY A 195 2.07 10.57 8.18
N SER A 196 2.97 10.67 9.16
CA SER A 196 2.71 11.36 10.42
C SER A 196 3.98 12.06 10.95
N PRO A 197 3.88 12.99 11.91
CA PRO A 197 5.03 13.58 12.58
C PRO A 197 5.71 12.61 13.55
N TRP A 198 5.09 11.47 13.84
CA TRP A 198 5.56 10.47 14.81
C TRP A 198 6.39 9.40 14.10
N SER A 199 7.64 9.72 13.80
CA SER A 199 8.62 8.80 13.22
C SER A 199 9.64 8.42 14.30
N GLY A 200 10.04 7.15 14.33
CA GLY A 200 10.97 6.65 15.34
C GLY A 200 12.41 7.15 15.18
N LYS A 201 13.37 6.22 15.19
CA LYS A 201 14.81 6.55 15.11
C LYS A 201 15.22 7.18 13.77
N THR A 202 14.45 6.96 12.70
CA THR A 202 14.69 7.54 11.37
C THR A 202 13.77 8.73 11.17
N PRO A 203 14.26 9.98 11.20
CA PRO A 203 13.45 11.15 10.94
C PRO A 203 12.79 11.08 9.55
N CYS A 204 11.47 10.98 9.51
CA CYS A 204 10.71 10.93 8.27
C CYS A 204 9.31 11.54 8.52
N TYR A 205 9.15 12.81 8.22
CA TYR A 205 7.95 13.58 8.53
C TYR A 205 7.27 14.00 7.22
N ARG A 206 6.59 13.04 6.55
CA ARG A 206 5.97 13.26 5.25
C ARG A 206 4.46 13.41 5.39
N ASN A 207 3.92 14.53 4.93
CA ASN A 207 2.48 14.72 4.79
C ASN A 207 2.01 14.21 3.42
N GLU A 208 2.10 12.90 3.24
CA GLU A 208 1.78 12.19 2.02
C GLU A 208 0.81 11.04 2.32
N GLU A 209 -0.04 10.68 1.36
CA GLU A 209 -1.03 9.61 1.48
C GLU A 209 -0.94 8.65 0.29
N TYR A 210 -1.05 7.34 0.57
CA TYR A 210 -0.97 6.31 -0.46
C TYR A 210 -1.95 5.17 -0.19
N PRO A 211 -2.57 4.57 -1.24
CA PRO A 211 -3.34 3.35 -1.09
C PRO A 211 -2.50 2.25 -0.44
N LEU A 212 -3.08 1.52 0.51
CA LEU A 212 -2.42 0.37 1.11
C LEU A 212 -2.21 -0.73 0.06
N GLY A 213 -0.97 -1.17 -0.14
CA GLY A 213 -0.60 -2.29 -1.01
C GLY A 213 -0.75 -3.63 -0.31
N ALA A 214 0.00 -3.81 0.78
CA ALA A 214 -0.06 -4.99 1.64
C ALA A 214 0.48 -4.69 3.04
N ILE A 215 0.17 -5.60 3.98
CA ILE A 215 0.71 -5.62 5.34
C ILE A 215 1.55 -6.88 5.51
N VAL A 216 2.72 -6.75 6.15
CA VAL A 216 3.64 -7.84 6.41
C VAL A 216 4.03 -7.87 7.88
N GLN A 217 3.66 -8.94 8.57
CA GLN A 217 4.16 -9.21 9.91
C GLN A 217 5.56 -9.83 9.80
N LEU A 218 6.55 -9.24 10.47
CA LEU A 218 7.92 -9.74 10.49
C LEU A 218 8.13 -10.68 11.68
N GLN A 219 8.89 -11.74 11.43
CA GLN A 219 9.40 -12.67 12.44
C GLN A 219 10.84 -13.03 12.12
N GLN A 220 11.75 -12.85 13.07
CA GLN A 220 13.13 -13.31 12.93
C GLN A 220 13.17 -14.84 12.81
N ALA A 221 13.92 -15.35 11.82
CA ALA A 221 14.05 -16.78 11.57
C ALA A 221 15.37 -17.07 10.85
N PRO A 222 15.87 -18.33 10.92
CA PRO A 222 17.13 -18.71 10.26
C PRO A 222 17.02 -18.87 8.74
N LYS A 223 15.83 -18.72 8.15
CA LYS A 223 15.58 -18.84 6.71
C LYS A 223 14.50 -17.87 6.28
N ASN A 224 14.63 -17.33 5.06
CA ASN A 224 13.66 -16.44 4.46
C ASN A 224 12.49 -17.24 3.90
N GLN A 225 11.29 -17.03 4.43
CA GLN A 225 10.03 -17.65 3.99
C GLN A 225 8.89 -16.67 4.18
N ILE A 226 7.97 -16.59 3.20
CA ILE A 226 6.79 -15.73 3.28
C ILE A 226 5.52 -16.54 3.04
N PHE A 227 4.50 -16.28 3.85
CA PHE A 227 3.22 -16.98 3.81
C PHE A 227 2.09 -15.95 3.83
N LYS A 228 1.02 -16.20 3.11
CA LYS A 228 -0.22 -15.43 3.28
C LYS A 228 -0.87 -15.88 4.59
N SER A 229 -1.15 -14.95 5.48
CA SER A 229 -1.79 -15.22 6.77
C SER A 229 -3.25 -15.62 6.57
N SER A 230 -3.75 -16.51 7.44
CA SER A 230 -5.18 -16.74 7.60
C SER A 230 -5.86 -15.45 8.13
N VAL A 231 -7.18 -15.36 8.00
CA VAL A 231 -7.94 -14.19 8.46
C VAL A 231 -7.72 -13.94 9.96
N LEU A 232 -7.68 -14.98 10.76
CA LEU A 232 -7.50 -14.88 12.21
C LEU A 232 -6.08 -14.39 12.58
N GLU A 233 -5.04 -14.94 11.95
CA GLU A 233 -3.66 -14.50 12.15
C GLU A 233 -3.46 -13.04 11.71
N ALA A 234 -4.03 -12.67 10.57
CA ALA A 234 -4.01 -11.32 10.04
C ALA A 234 -4.71 -10.33 10.97
N TYR A 235 -5.90 -10.68 11.47
CA TYR A 235 -6.62 -9.88 12.46
C TYR A 235 -5.79 -9.65 13.73
N ALA A 236 -5.20 -10.72 14.27
CA ALA A 236 -4.35 -10.65 15.46
C ALA A 236 -3.11 -9.77 15.24
N ALA A 237 -2.43 -9.92 14.09
CA ALA A 237 -1.25 -9.13 13.75
C ALA A 237 -1.56 -7.64 13.62
N ILE A 238 -2.63 -7.27 12.93
CA ILE A 238 -3.08 -5.89 12.78
C ILE A 238 -3.45 -5.32 14.14
N THR A 239 -4.33 -6.00 14.87
CA THR A 239 -4.83 -5.52 16.17
C THR A 239 -3.72 -5.33 17.19
N ALA A 240 -2.69 -6.21 17.19
CA ALA A 240 -1.53 -6.06 18.07
C ALA A 240 -0.66 -4.83 17.77
N SER A 241 -0.76 -4.28 16.54
CA SER A 241 0.03 -3.14 16.08
C SER A 241 -0.73 -1.81 16.13
N ILE A 242 -1.97 -1.78 16.60
CA ILE A 242 -2.78 -0.56 16.72
C ILE A 242 -2.62 0.05 18.11
N SER A 243 -2.29 1.34 18.17
CA SER A 243 -2.23 2.13 19.39
C SER A 243 -3.65 2.55 19.79
N SER A 244 -4.24 1.96 20.84
CA SER A 244 -5.55 2.35 21.37
C SER A 244 -5.89 1.66 22.69
N LYS A 245 -6.92 2.17 23.40
CA LYS A 245 -7.53 1.54 24.58
C LYS A 245 -8.60 0.52 24.15
N ARG A 246 -8.20 -0.72 23.92
CA ARG A 246 -9.09 -1.78 23.41
C ARG A 246 -10.16 -2.26 24.40
N TRP A 247 -10.06 -1.89 25.66
CA TRP A 247 -11.08 -2.21 26.69
C TRP A 247 -12.23 -1.21 26.75
N GLU A 248 -12.13 -0.05 26.08
CA GLU A 248 -13.24 0.87 25.89
C GLU A 248 -14.09 0.40 24.72
N LYS A 249 -15.35 0.05 24.97
CA LYS A 249 -16.25 -0.65 24.02
C LYS A 249 -16.39 0.07 22.68
N ASP A 250 -16.58 1.40 22.71
CA ASP A 250 -16.82 2.18 21.50
C ASP A 250 -15.56 2.25 20.63
N LEU A 251 -14.39 2.41 21.26
CA LEU A 251 -13.10 2.36 20.56
C LEU A 251 -12.83 0.97 19.97
N ALA A 252 -13.10 -0.09 20.75
CA ALA A 252 -12.95 -1.47 20.31
C ALA A 252 -13.82 -1.77 19.09
N ASN A 253 -15.07 -1.31 19.04
CA ASN A 253 -15.97 -1.50 17.90
C ASN A 253 -15.46 -0.76 16.65
N GLY A 254 -14.99 0.48 16.77
CA GLY A 254 -14.43 1.26 15.67
C GLY A 254 -13.16 0.62 15.11
N ILE A 255 -12.27 0.13 15.98
CA ILE A 255 -11.07 -0.61 15.59
C ILE A 255 -11.45 -1.87 14.83
N HIS A 256 -12.40 -2.66 15.36
CA HIS A 256 -12.85 -3.91 14.73
C HIS A 256 -13.37 -3.66 13.31
N ALA A 257 -14.27 -2.69 13.13
CA ALA A 257 -14.81 -2.33 11.81
C ALA A 257 -13.71 -1.91 10.82
N SER A 258 -12.74 -1.12 11.29
CA SER A 258 -11.62 -0.68 10.44
C SER A 258 -10.70 -1.84 10.06
N VAL A 259 -10.41 -2.76 10.98
CA VAL A 259 -9.59 -3.96 10.72
C VAL A 259 -10.30 -4.88 9.73
N GLU A 260 -11.61 -5.08 9.86
CA GLU A 260 -12.39 -5.83 8.88
C GLU A 260 -12.32 -5.20 7.49
N ALA A 261 -12.48 -3.89 7.36
CA ALA A 261 -12.36 -3.17 6.09
C ALA A 261 -10.98 -3.38 5.45
N ILE A 262 -9.89 -3.32 6.25
CA ILE A 262 -8.53 -3.60 5.77
C ILE A 262 -8.43 -5.04 5.25
N LEU A 263 -8.90 -6.03 6.01
CA LEU A 263 -8.78 -7.45 5.68
C LEU A 263 -9.59 -7.84 4.43
N GLN A 264 -10.72 -7.18 4.18
CA GLN A 264 -11.52 -7.39 2.97
C GLN A 264 -10.82 -6.87 1.71
N GLN A 265 -9.97 -5.84 1.84
CA GLN A 265 -9.35 -5.14 0.73
C GLN A 265 -7.91 -5.58 0.45
N ARG A 266 -7.17 -5.99 1.48
CA ARG A 266 -5.72 -6.21 1.36
C ARG A 266 -5.26 -7.50 2.06
N PRO A 267 -4.35 -8.24 1.40
CA PRO A 267 -3.75 -9.42 2.02
C PRO A 267 -2.74 -9.02 3.10
N VAL A 268 -2.67 -9.86 4.14
CA VAL A 268 -1.63 -9.80 5.17
C VAL A 268 -0.73 -11.01 5.02
N TYR A 269 0.58 -10.81 5.22
CA TYR A 269 1.58 -11.85 5.11
C TYR A 269 2.40 -11.98 6.39
N LEU A 270 2.88 -13.18 6.66
CA LEU A 270 3.92 -13.45 7.64
C LEU A 270 5.25 -13.68 6.90
N LEU A 271 6.23 -12.82 7.15
CA LEU A 271 7.60 -12.97 6.65
C LEU A 271 8.49 -13.45 7.80
N LYS A 272 8.93 -14.69 7.74
CA LYS A 272 10.01 -15.24 8.54
C LYS A 272 11.32 -14.94 7.83
N CYS A 273 12.24 -14.18 8.44
CA CYS A 273 13.39 -13.70 7.68
C CYS A 273 14.66 -13.44 8.51
N LEU A 274 15.76 -13.44 7.77
CA LEU A 274 17.03 -12.83 8.12
C LEU A 274 17.02 -11.34 7.74
N PRO A 275 17.91 -10.50 8.35
CA PRO A 275 18.04 -9.10 7.97
C PRO A 275 18.96 -8.93 6.73
N ASP A 276 18.57 -9.50 5.58
CA ASP A 276 19.36 -9.53 4.36
C ASP A 276 18.60 -9.07 3.10
N GLN A 277 19.33 -8.90 2.00
CA GLN A 277 18.78 -8.50 0.70
C GLN A 277 17.74 -9.50 0.18
N ASP A 278 17.97 -10.80 0.39
CA ASP A 278 17.10 -11.85 -0.15
C ASP A 278 15.73 -11.82 0.53
N ALA A 279 15.67 -11.47 1.83
CA ALA A 279 14.42 -11.23 2.54
C ALA A 279 13.61 -10.08 1.91
N ALA A 280 14.26 -8.95 1.63
CA ALA A 280 13.60 -7.81 1.01
C ALA A 280 13.10 -8.14 -0.40
N GLN A 281 13.89 -8.83 -1.20
CA GLN A 281 13.50 -9.24 -2.55
C GLN A 281 12.39 -10.28 -2.55
N LEU A 282 12.44 -11.28 -1.67
CA LEU A 282 11.39 -12.28 -1.50
C LEU A 282 10.07 -11.59 -1.11
N CYS A 283 10.13 -10.71 -0.13
CA CYS A 283 8.99 -9.92 0.32
C CYS A 283 8.39 -9.13 -0.85
N TRP A 284 9.18 -8.29 -1.49
CA TRP A 284 8.75 -7.45 -2.61
C TRP A 284 8.12 -8.26 -3.75
N ARG A 285 8.78 -9.31 -4.25
CA ARG A 285 8.25 -10.16 -5.33
C ARG A 285 6.92 -10.82 -4.98
N THR A 286 6.70 -11.10 -3.70
CA THR A 286 5.47 -11.76 -3.24
C THR A 286 4.32 -10.79 -3.04
N ILE A 287 4.57 -9.66 -2.34
CA ILE A 287 3.47 -8.77 -1.91
C ILE A 287 3.19 -7.63 -2.88
N ALA A 288 4.22 -7.16 -3.54
CA ALA A 288 4.07 -6.08 -4.51
C ALA A 288 3.59 -6.61 -5.86
N LYS A 289 2.95 -7.83 -5.91
CA LYS A 289 2.53 -8.48 -7.15
C LYS A 289 2.51 -7.48 -8.29
N TYR A 290 3.70 -7.34 -8.87
CA TYR A 290 3.96 -6.42 -9.94
C TYR A 290 3.12 -6.93 -11.11
N SER A 291 2.00 -6.32 -11.33
CA SER A 291 1.34 -6.50 -12.59
C SER A 291 2.14 -5.69 -13.60
N PHE A 292 3.11 -6.32 -14.24
CA PHE A 292 3.75 -5.82 -15.46
C PHE A 292 2.73 -5.15 -16.40
N VAL A 293 1.52 -5.62 -16.39
CA VAL A 293 0.37 -5.11 -17.12
C VAL A 293 -0.05 -3.71 -16.65
N ASP A 294 0.10 -3.37 -15.36
CA ASP A 294 -0.24 -2.04 -14.87
C ASP A 294 0.79 -1.00 -15.32
N ASP A 295 2.06 -1.39 -15.49
CA ASP A 295 3.07 -0.50 -16.09
C ASP A 295 2.82 -0.33 -17.58
N VAL A 296 2.53 -1.43 -18.28
CA VAL A 296 2.15 -1.35 -19.70
C VAL A 296 0.97 -0.42 -19.85
N LYS A 297 -0.06 -0.59 -19.01
CA LYS A 297 -1.22 0.30 -19.02
C LYS A 297 -0.85 1.76 -18.79
N SER A 298 0.01 2.05 -17.83
CA SER A 298 0.45 3.44 -17.55
C SER A 298 1.15 4.06 -18.76
N ILE A 299 2.04 3.33 -19.43
CA ILE A 299 2.76 3.82 -20.62
C ILE A 299 1.79 4.03 -21.81
N ILE A 300 0.86 3.09 -21.98
CA ILE A 300 -0.18 3.15 -23.02
C ILE A 300 -1.14 4.34 -22.79
N ASP A 301 -1.54 4.58 -21.54
CA ASP A 301 -2.42 5.71 -21.17
C ASP A 301 -1.72 7.07 -21.41
N GLU A 302 -0.37 7.13 -21.42
CA GLU A 302 0.42 8.28 -21.85
C GLU A 302 0.52 8.42 -23.39
N GLY A 303 -0.13 7.55 -24.15
CA GLY A 303 -0.11 7.54 -25.61
C GLY A 303 1.16 6.96 -26.24
N ARG A 304 2.03 6.32 -25.44
CA ARG A 304 3.30 5.73 -25.91
C ARG A 304 3.16 4.24 -26.22
N PRO A 305 3.73 3.73 -27.33
CA PRO A 305 3.74 2.29 -27.62
C PRO A 305 4.66 1.53 -26.68
N VAL A 306 4.34 0.24 -26.46
CA VAL A 306 5.14 -0.66 -25.64
C VAL A 306 5.49 -1.92 -26.42
N VAL A 307 6.76 -2.32 -26.40
CA VAL A 307 7.23 -3.56 -27.06
C VAL A 307 7.40 -4.65 -26.02
N LEU A 308 6.73 -5.80 -26.22
CA LEU A 308 6.79 -6.94 -25.33
C LEU A 308 7.17 -8.23 -26.02
N PRO A 309 8.00 -9.09 -25.37
CA PRO A 309 8.19 -10.45 -25.85
C PRO A 309 6.93 -11.28 -25.56
N VAL A 310 6.49 -12.06 -26.53
CA VAL A 310 5.40 -13.01 -26.39
C VAL A 310 5.93 -14.31 -25.80
N ASN A 311 5.38 -14.72 -24.66
CA ASN A 311 5.72 -15.98 -24.02
C ASN A 311 4.69 -17.05 -24.39
N GLY A 312 5.18 -18.21 -24.82
CA GLY A 312 4.33 -19.35 -25.17
C GLY A 312 3.88 -19.38 -26.63
N ASN A 313 3.02 -20.34 -26.95
CA ASN A 313 2.63 -20.68 -28.31
C ASN A 313 1.12 -20.57 -28.58
N SER A 314 0.42 -19.81 -27.73
CA SER A 314 -1.04 -19.66 -27.81
C SER A 314 -1.52 -18.92 -29.06
N MET A 315 -0.65 -18.12 -29.69
CA MET A 315 -0.96 -17.31 -30.85
C MET A 315 -0.44 -17.91 -32.18
N LEU A 316 0.07 -19.14 -32.17
CA LEU A 316 0.44 -19.85 -33.39
C LEU A 316 -0.79 -20.04 -34.30
N PRO A 317 -0.62 -19.98 -35.63
CA PRO A 317 0.62 -19.79 -36.39
C PRO A 317 0.98 -18.33 -36.67
N PHE A 318 0.27 -17.37 -36.08
CA PHE A 318 0.40 -15.95 -36.41
C PHE A 318 1.48 -15.23 -35.60
N ILE A 319 1.68 -15.57 -34.32
CA ILE A 319 2.75 -15.05 -33.50
C ILE A 319 3.43 -16.23 -32.81
N TYR A 320 4.76 -16.27 -32.88
CA TYR A 320 5.57 -17.32 -32.27
C TYR A 320 6.11 -16.90 -30.91
N GLY A 321 6.28 -17.86 -29.99
CA GLY A 321 6.93 -17.62 -28.71
C GLY A 321 8.35 -17.08 -28.93
N GLY A 322 8.73 -16.01 -28.21
CA GLY A 322 9.98 -15.30 -28.38
C GLY A 322 9.92 -14.11 -29.34
N GLU A 323 8.93 -14.04 -30.23
CA GLU A 323 8.70 -12.83 -31.04
C GLU A 323 8.29 -11.65 -30.14
N LYS A 324 8.58 -10.43 -30.60
CA LYS A 324 8.21 -9.20 -29.90
C LYS A 324 7.00 -8.56 -30.58
N VAL A 325 6.00 -8.18 -29.80
CA VAL A 325 4.83 -7.43 -30.28
C VAL A 325 4.89 -6.00 -29.79
N GLU A 326 4.49 -5.09 -30.65
CA GLU A 326 4.31 -3.68 -30.31
C GLU A 326 2.83 -3.41 -30.02
N LEU A 327 2.59 -2.91 -28.82
CA LEU A 327 1.29 -2.58 -28.27
C LEU A 327 1.05 -1.09 -28.34
N HIS A 328 -0.14 -0.70 -28.80
CA HIS A 328 -0.58 0.69 -28.94
C HIS A 328 -1.83 0.96 -28.10
N PRO A 329 -2.14 2.25 -27.83
CA PRO A 329 -3.43 2.63 -27.24
C PRO A 329 -4.60 2.01 -28.00
N LEU A 330 -5.69 1.73 -27.27
CA LEU A 330 -6.88 1.17 -27.88
C LEU A 330 -7.46 2.14 -28.94
N PRO A 331 -7.95 1.62 -30.07
CA PRO A 331 -8.70 2.42 -31.03
C PRO A 331 -10.04 2.85 -30.43
N THR A 332 -10.70 3.81 -31.03
CA THR A 332 -12.03 4.27 -30.61
C THR A 332 -13.06 3.12 -30.57
N LYS A 333 -12.88 2.10 -31.39
CA LYS A 333 -13.74 0.93 -31.44
C LYS A 333 -12.92 -0.33 -31.71
N LEU A 334 -13.12 -1.35 -30.87
CA LEU A 334 -12.55 -2.68 -31.07
C LEU A 334 -13.43 -3.52 -31.99
N HIS A 335 -12.79 -4.41 -32.74
CA HIS A 335 -13.48 -5.29 -33.69
C HIS A 335 -13.07 -6.75 -33.46
N LYS A 336 -13.95 -7.65 -33.87
CA LYS A 336 -13.62 -9.08 -33.99
C LYS A 336 -12.43 -9.22 -34.94
N GLY A 337 -11.40 -9.95 -34.48
CA GLY A 337 -10.14 -10.13 -35.19
C GLY A 337 -8.98 -9.31 -34.62
N ASP A 338 -9.23 -8.28 -33.84
CA ASP A 338 -8.19 -7.53 -33.16
C ASP A 338 -7.44 -8.41 -32.17
N ILE A 339 -6.12 -8.24 -32.12
CA ILE A 339 -5.28 -8.88 -31.09
C ILE A 339 -5.03 -7.86 -29.99
N VAL A 340 -5.35 -8.24 -28.75
CA VAL A 340 -5.29 -7.31 -27.61
C VAL A 340 -4.53 -7.92 -26.45
N LEU A 341 -3.87 -7.05 -25.66
CA LEU A 341 -3.45 -7.35 -24.32
C LEU A 341 -4.63 -7.10 -23.39
N ALA A 342 -5.08 -8.12 -22.66
CA ALA A 342 -6.18 -8.00 -21.71
C ALA A 342 -5.91 -8.77 -20.43
N LYS A 343 -6.52 -8.34 -19.32
CA LYS A 343 -6.59 -9.10 -18.07
C LYS A 343 -7.82 -10.02 -18.14
N VAL A 344 -7.59 -11.32 -18.16
CA VAL A 344 -8.64 -12.33 -18.05
C VAL A 344 -8.85 -12.77 -16.61
N LYS A 345 -9.68 -13.78 -16.38
CA LYS A 345 -10.00 -14.29 -15.06
C LYS A 345 -8.79 -14.36 -14.12
N GLU A 346 -8.96 -13.92 -12.88
CA GLU A 346 -7.90 -13.82 -11.85
C GLU A 346 -6.76 -12.83 -12.14
N GLY A 347 -6.95 -11.92 -13.13
CA GLY A 347 -5.97 -10.87 -13.45
C GLY A 347 -4.75 -11.36 -14.23
N TYR A 348 -4.78 -12.57 -14.82
CA TYR A 348 -3.74 -13.04 -15.72
C TYR A 348 -3.77 -12.25 -17.03
N PRO A 349 -2.62 -11.71 -17.47
CA PRO A 349 -2.53 -11.02 -18.75
C PRO A 349 -2.38 -12.04 -19.88
N VAL A 350 -3.13 -11.82 -20.96
CA VAL A 350 -3.02 -12.58 -22.21
C VAL A 350 -2.92 -11.63 -23.40
N ILE A 351 -2.20 -12.06 -24.43
CA ILE A 351 -2.23 -11.42 -25.74
C ILE A 351 -2.97 -12.39 -26.65
N HIS A 352 -4.26 -12.16 -26.83
CA HIS A 352 -5.14 -13.05 -27.60
C HIS A 352 -6.01 -12.25 -28.57
N ARG A 353 -6.66 -12.97 -29.46
CA ARG A 353 -7.53 -12.38 -30.49
C ARG A 353 -8.98 -12.29 -30.01
N ILE A 354 -9.62 -11.20 -30.31
CA ILE A 354 -11.06 -11.01 -30.05
C ILE A 354 -11.85 -11.88 -31.04
N VAL A 355 -12.59 -12.81 -30.52
CA VAL A 355 -13.47 -13.69 -31.32
C VAL A 355 -14.94 -13.30 -31.22
N TRP A 356 -15.34 -12.60 -30.15
CA TRP A 356 -16.69 -12.12 -29.93
C TRP A 356 -16.73 -10.86 -29.07
N ILE A 357 -17.63 -9.92 -29.38
CA ILE A 357 -17.90 -8.71 -28.58
C ILE A 357 -19.41 -8.59 -28.44
N GLU A 358 -19.92 -8.49 -27.22
CA GLU A 358 -21.33 -8.24 -26.91
C GLU A 358 -21.44 -7.21 -25.78
N GLY A 359 -21.79 -5.97 -26.15
CA GLY A 359 -21.78 -4.85 -25.22
C GLY A 359 -20.39 -4.59 -24.66
N GLU A 360 -20.23 -4.74 -23.33
CA GLU A 360 -18.95 -4.62 -22.65
C GLU A 360 -18.23 -5.96 -22.46
N GLU A 361 -18.87 -7.08 -22.81
CA GLU A 361 -18.25 -8.40 -22.69
C GLU A 361 -17.42 -8.74 -23.93
N ILE A 362 -16.23 -9.25 -23.71
CA ILE A 362 -15.27 -9.63 -24.74
C ILE A 362 -14.84 -11.08 -24.53
N THR A 363 -14.95 -11.85 -25.60
CA THR A 363 -14.42 -13.21 -25.64
C THR A 363 -13.14 -13.23 -26.47
N LEU A 364 -12.10 -13.79 -25.88
CA LEU A 364 -10.76 -13.91 -26.43
C LEU A 364 -10.43 -15.38 -26.72
N GLU A 365 -9.64 -15.63 -27.77
CA GLU A 365 -9.09 -16.95 -28.06
C GLU A 365 -7.67 -16.81 -28.60
N GLY A 366 -6.75 -17.61 -28.11
CA GLY A 366 -5.45 -17.76 -28.74
C GLY A 366 -5.58 -18.54 -30.03
N ASP A 367 -5.01 -18.04 -31.13
CA ASP A 367 -5.13 -18.67 -32.45
C ASP A 367 -4.67 -20.15 -32.47
N GLY A 368 -3.77 -20.53 -31.56
CA GLY A 368 -3.27 -21.87 -31.33
C GLY A 368 -3.92 -22.64 -30.17
N ASN A 369 -4.82 -22.00 -29.39
CA ASN A 369 -5.52 -22.60 -28.26
C ASN A 369 -6.89 -23.13 -28.69
N LEU A 370 -6.91 -24.09 -29.58
CA LEU A 370 -8.14 -24.57 -30.21
C LEU A 370 -9.22 -24.98 -29.20
N GLY A 371 -10.29 -24.18 -29.13
CA GLY A 371 -11.46 -24.45 -28.30
C GLY A 371 -11.35 -24.02 -26.84
N PHE A 372 -10.31 -23.24 -26.48
CA PHE A 372 -10.20 -22.63 -25.17
C PHE A 372 -10.41 -21.12 -25.29
N GLN A 373 -11.46 -20.63 -24.69
CA GLN A 373 -11.85 -19.22 -24.71
C GLN A 373 -11.74 -18.60 -23.33
N GLU A 374 -11.28 -17.36 -23.31
CA GLU A 374 -11.25 -16.52 -22.11
C GLU A 374 -12.24 -15.38 -22.26
N HIS A 375 -12.74 -14.89 -21.13
CA HIS A 375 -13.71 -13.81 -21.06
C HIS A 375 -13.17 -12.67 -20.19
N CYS A 376 -13.38 -11.43 -20.63
CA CYS A 376 -13.08 -10.22 -19.88
C CYS A 376 -14.09 -9.12 -20.20
N GLN A 377 -14.04 -8.05 -19.42
CA GLN A 377 -14.81 -6.84 -19.70
C GLN A 377 -13.99 -5.88 -20.59
N LEU A 378 -14.63 -4.99 -21.32
CA LEU A 378 -13.96 -3.96 -22.14
C LEU A 378 -12.94 -3.14 -21.34
N LYS A 379 -13.23 -2.83 -20.08
CA LYS A 379 -12.31 -2.13 -19.14
C LYS A 379 -11.04 -2.89 -18.81
N ASP A 380 -11.03 -4.20 -19.02
CA ASP A 380 -9.89 -5.09 -18.73
C ASP A 380 -8.98 -5.23 -19.95
N VAL A 381 -9.39 -4.70 -21.11
CA VAL A 381 -8.55 -4.62 -22.31
C VAL A 381 -7.64 -3.40 -22.18
N ILE A 382 -6.33 -3.59 -22.38
CA ILE A 382 -5.32 -2.60 -22.04
C ILE A 382 -4.71 -1.94 -23.27
N ALA A 383 -4.41 -2.74 -24.30
CA ALA A 383 -3.74 -2.26 -25.49
C ALA A 383 -4.05 -3.16 -26.69
N GLN A 384 -3.91 -2.63 -27.90
CA GLN A 384 -3.99 -3.38 -29.15
C GLN A 384 -2.59 -3.73 -29.64
N ALA A 385 -2.37 -5.00 -30.03
CA ALA A 385 -1.14 -5.43 -30.71
C ALA A 385 -1.24 -5.06 -32.20
N THR A 386 -0.36 -4.20 -32.66
CA THR A 386 -0.41 -3.67 -34.05
C THR A 386 0.70 -4.22 -34.92
N PHE A 387 1.86 -4.54 -34.35
CA PHE A 387 3.01 -5.04 -35.08
C PHE A 387 3.68 -6.22 -34.39
N VAL A 388 4.22 -7.15 -35.18
CA VAL A 388 5.27 -8.10 -34.74
C VAL A 388 6.59 -7.53 -35.23
N ILE A 389 7.52 -7.32 -34.33
CA ILE A 389 8.88 -6.88 -34.64
C ILE A 389 9.66 -8.10 -35.08
N LEU A 390 10.10 -8.10 -36.33
CA LEU A 390 11.03 -9.07 -36.89
C LEU A 390 12.45 -8.52 -36.68
N ASP A 391 13.46 -9.38 -36.49
CA ASP A 391 14.81 -8.99 -36.11
C ASP A 391 15.33 -7.73 -36.83
N SER A 392 15.97 -6.85 -36.06
CA SER A 392 16.61 -5.64 -36.57
C SER A 392 17.96 -6.00 -37.18
N ASP A 393 18.07 -5.99 -38.50
CA ASP A 393 19.36 -5.90 -39.18
C ASP A 393 19.90 -4.46 -39.00
N PRO A 394 21.07 -4.25 -38.36
CA PRO A 394 21.60 -2.89 -38.16
C PRO A 394 21.81 -2.09 -39.46
N LYS A 395 21.82 -2.76 -40.61
CA LYS A 395 21.99 -2.16 -41.95
C LYS A 395 20.67 -1.89 -42.69
N LYS A 396 19.58 -2.54 -42.30
CA LYS A 396 18.26 -2.46 -43.00
C LYS A 396 17.13 -1.79 -42.21
N GLY A 397 17.40 -1.43 -40.96
CA GLY A 397 16.36 -0.86 -40.08
C GLY A 397 15.42 -1.91 -39.47
N LEU A 398 14.43 -1.43 -38.69
CA LEU A 398 13.43 -2.29 -38.06
C LEU A 398 12.53 -2.90 -39.14
N SER A 399 12.49 -4.23 -39.21
CA SER A 399 11.50 -4.96 -40.00
C SER A 399 10.36 -5.35 -39.12
N CYS A 400 9.14 -4.95 -39.49
CA CYS A 400 7.91 -5.29 -38.71
C CYS A 400 6.85 -5.88 -39.63
N ARG A 401 6.00 -6.75 -39.06
CA ARG A 401 4.84 -7.31 -39.71
C ARG A 401 3.59 -6.75 -39.04
N THR A 402 2.75 -6.08 -39.81
CA THR A 402 1.50 -5.48 -39.29
C THR A 402 0.46 -6.56 -39.00
N LEU A 403 -0.24 -6.42 -37.88
CA LEU A 403 -1.30 -7.33 -37.41
C LEU A 403 -2.72 -6.81 -37.65
N THR A 404 -2.85 -5.57 -38.13
CA THR A 404 -4.15 -4.87 -38.26
C THR A 404 -4.57 -4.64 -39.72
N THR A 405 -3.97 -5.34 -40.68
CA THR A 405 -4.31 -5.20 -42.10
C THR A 405 -5.43 -6.17 -42.51
N ASP A 406 -6.15 -5.79 -43.56
CA ASP A 406 -7.15 -6.67 -44.22
C ASP A 406 -6.56 -8.01 -44.61
N LEU A 407 -5.27 -8.05 -44.98
CA LEU A 407 -4.55 -9.26 -45.32
C LEU A 407 -4.37 -10.19 -44.08
N ASP A 408 -4.06 -9.62 -42.93
CA ASP A 408 -3.91 -10.41 -41.69
C ASP A 408 -5.28 -10.94 -41.23
N LEU A 409 -6.31 -10.13 -41.28
CA LEU A 409 -7.68 -10.54 -41.01
C LEU A 409 -8.16 -11.64 -41.97
N SER A 410 -7.88 -11.52 -43.25
CA SER A 410 -8.21 -12.52 -44.27
C SER A 410 -7.51 -13.87 -44.01
N ARG A 411 -6.23 -13.84 -43.64
CA ARG A 411 -5.46 -15.04 -43.25
C ARG A 411 -6.05 -15.70 -42.01
N TRP A 412 -6.41 -14.91 -41.01
CA TRP A 412 -7.05 -15.42 -39.82
C TRP A 412 -8.42 -16.01 -40.09
N LEU A 413 -9.28 -15.37 -40.89
CA LEU A 413 -10.59 -15.90 -41.29
C LEU A 413 -10.42 -17.21 -42.07
N THR A 414 -9.38 -17.34 -42.92
CA THR A 414 -9.07 -18.58 -43.62
C THR A 414 -8.64 -19.67 -42.64
N TRP A 415 -7.77 -19.34 -41.67
CA TRP A 415 -7.36 -20.26 -40.59
C TRP A 415 -8.59 -20.77 -39.81
N TRP A 416 -9.48 -19.86 -39.43
CA TRP A 416 -10.68 -20.17 -38.66
C TRP A 416 -11.69 -21.09 -39.40
N LYS A 417 -11.74 -20.99 -40.72
CA LYS A 417 -12.58 -21.87 -41.57
C LYS A 417 -12.00 -23.25 -41.76
N LEU A 418 -10.73 -23.51 -41.43
CA LEU A 418 -10.15 -24.84 -41.56
C LEU A 418 -10.76 -25.79 -40.53
N PRO A 419 -10.99 -27.06 -40.90
CA PRO A 419 -11.41 -28.10 -39.94
C PRO A 419 -10.45 -28.25 -38.79
N LEU A 420 -10.98 -28.56 -37.60
CA LEU A 420 -10.20 -28.60 -36.35
C LEU A 420 -9.00 -29.56 -36.42
N PHE A 421 -9.18 -30.70 -37.09
CA PHE A 421 -8.07 -31.66 -37.25
C PHE A 421 -6.94 -31.08 -38.12
N VAL A 422 -7.25 -30.32 -39.17
CA VAL A 422 -6.28 -29.67 -40.04
C VAL A 422 -5.49 -28.64 -39.25
N ARG A 423 -6.20 -27.80 -38.46
CA ARG A 423 -5.54 -26.83 -37.59
C ARG A 423 -4.59 -27.49 -36.57
N ARG A 424 -5.00 -28.62 -35.97
CA ARG A 424 -4.15 -29.41 -35.06
C ARG A 424 -2.88 -29.93 -35.72
N VAL A 425 -2.96 -30.44 -36.95
CA VAL A 425 -1.80 -30.94 -37.71
C VAL A 425 -0.85 -29.77 -38.03
N LEU A 426 -1.39 -28.66 -38.55
CA LEU A 426 -0.60 -27.49 -38.88
C LEU A 426 0.10 -26.89 -37.67
N LEU A 427 -0.59 -26.80 -36.52
CA LEU A 427 0.03 -26.33 -35.25
C LEU A 427 1.18 -27.24 -34.81
N LYS A 428 1.03 -28.56 -34.97
CA LYS A 428 2.12 -29.50 -34.67
C LYS A 428 3.34 -29.26 -35.55
N LEU A 429 3.13 -29.03 -36.83
CA LEU A 429 4.20 -28.70 -37.76
C LEU A 429 4.85 -27.35 -37.43
N CYS A 430 4.09 -26.32 -37.09
CA CYS A 430 4.62 -25.02 -36.68
C CYS A 430 5.50 -25.14 -35.42
N LYS A 431 5.06 -25.90 -34.42
CA LYS A 431 5.82 -26.14 -33.18
C LYS A 431 7.16 -26.87 -33.49
N MET A 432 7.13 -27.88 -34.33
CA MET A 432 8.35 -28.61 -34.74
C MET A 432 9.32 -27.68 -35.46
N ARG A 433 8.84 -26.86 -36.39
CA ARG A 433 9.70 -25.93 -37.17
C ARG A 433 10.30 -24.84 -36.29
N HIS A 434 9.56 -24.37 -35.29
CA HIS A 434 10.05 -23.40 -34.32
C HIS A 434 11.11 -23.99 -33.37
N HIS A 435 10.93 -25.27 -32.97
CA HIS A 435 11.91 -25.96 -32.13
C HIS A 435 13.26 -26.16 -32.86
N ILE A 436 13.22 -26.46 -34.13
CA ILE A 436 14.42 -26.59 -34.96
C ILE A 436 15.17 -25.26 -35.09
N LYS A 437 14.49 -24.12 -35.29
CA LYS A 437 15.10 -22.78 -35.37
C LYS A 437 15.74 -22.27 -34.09
N ASN A 438 15.37 -22.80 -32.95
CA ASN A 438 15.93 -22.39 -31.65
C ASN A 438 17.07 -23.31 -31.17
N VAL A 439 17.44 -24.33 -31.97
CA VAL A 439 18.54 -25.28 -31.70
C VAL A 439 19.72 -25.01 -32.65
N GLU A 440 19.52 -24.25 -33.72
CA GLU A 440 20.59 -23.69 -34.58
C GLU A 440 20.94 -22.27 -34.07
#